data_853d501365cdd1225cdd5e27b70fc136
#
_entry.id   853d501365cdd1225cdd5e27b70fc136
#
_cell.length_a   1.000
_cell.length_b   1.000
_cell.length_c   1.000
_cell.angle_alpha   90.00
_cell.angle_beta   90.00
_cell.angle_gamma   90.00
#
_symmetry.space_group_name_H-M   'P 1'
#
loop_
_entity.id
_entity.type
_entity.pdbx_description
1 polymer ?
#
loop_
_entity_poly.entity_id
_entity_poly.type
_entity_poly.pdbx_seq_one_letter_code
_entity_poly.pdbx_strand_id
1 'polypeptide(L)'
;MYIKKVTKFTIGLLLALTVFTQINAQKRGIASYYSNNAHGHRTSDGSRYHKDSLTCAHRTLPFGTLLKVRNLNNNREVVVRVTDRGPFRRGGIVDLSMAAAKEIGMVASGLAQVEVTNVGFSAGPNGDGNGKLTLPELQLIDPASGEYYSVSEWAEISRQNREQLRKKEAEQRREALLAKAKQNKPRWRILNDRLTA
;
A
#
# COMPACT_ATOMS: atom_id res chain seq x y z
N MET A 1 -17.48 35.96 18.44
CA MET A 1 -16.94 35.66 17.08
C MET A 1 -16.05 34.42 17.00
N TYR A 2 -15.58 33.88 18.14
CA TYR A 2 -14.72 32.69 18.26
C TYR A 2 -15.47 31.36 18.05
N ILE A 3 -16.72 31.23 18.51
CA ILE A 3 -17.51 29.99 18.48
C ILE A 3 -17.87 29.52 17.06
N LYS A 4 -18.09 30.46 16.11
CA LYS A 4 -18.42 30.13 14.71
C LYS A 4 -17.25 29.57 13.89
N LYS A 5 -15.99 29.79 14.33
CA LYS A 5 -14.80 29.23 13.66
C LYS A 5 -14.51 27.79 14.13
N VAL A 6 -14.77 27.48 15.39
CA VAL A 6 -14.52 26.15 15.96
C VAL A 6 -15.50 25.12 15.40
N THR A 7 -16.77 25.47 15.22
CA THR A 7 -17.78 24.56 14.67
C THR A 7 -17.53 24.19 13.20
N LYS A 8 -16.96 25.09 12.39
CA LYS A 8 -16.61 24.77 10.99
C LYS A 8 -15.39 23.83 10.91
N PHE A 9 -14.44 23.94 11.85
CA PHE A 9 -13.27 23.07 11.90
C PHE A 9 -13.60 21.66 12.39
N THR A 10 -14.50 21.52 13.37
CA THR A 10 -14.93 20.22 13.89
C THR A 10 -15.80 19.46 12.88
N ILE A 11 -16.67 20.16 12.13
CA ILE A 11 -17.49 19.53 11.08
C ILE A 11 -16.62 19.07 9.91
N GLY A 12 -15.61 19.85 9.51
CA GLY A 12 -14.66 19.46 8.46
C GLY A 12 -13.81 18.24 8.86
N LEU A 13 -13.40 18.16 10.11
CA LEU A 13 -12.64 17.02 10.64
C LEU A 13 -13.51 15.75 10.75
N LEU A 14 -14.79 15.90 11.12
CA LEU A 14 -15.74 14.78 11.21
C LEU A 14 -16.08 14.23 9.81
N LEU A 15 -16.24 15.08 8.79
CA LEU A 15 -16.44 14.65 7.40
C LEU A 15 -15.22 13.96 6.81
N ALA A 16 -14.02 14.38 7.17
CA ALA A 16 -12.78 13.77 6.70
C ALA A 16 -12.57 12.35 7.28
N LEU A 17 -13.08 12.08 8.50
CA LEU A 17 -13.01 10.73 9.10
C LEU A 17 -13.98 9.72 8.45
N THR A 18 -15.04 10.16 7.79
CA THR A 18 -16.04 9.25 7.18
C THR A 18 -15.65 8.71 5.80
N VAL A 19 -14.61 9.25 5.17
CA VAL A 19 -14.18 8.84 3.81
C VAL A 19 -13.21 7.65 3.82
N PHE A 20 -12.71 7.20 4.97
CA PHE A 20 -11.63 6.22 5.04
C PHE A 20 -12.06 4.78 5.41
N THR A 21 -13.34 4.47 5.41
CA THR A 21 -13.76 3.06 5.43
C THR A 21 -13.88 2.56 4.00
N GLN A 22 -12.79 2.19 3.38
CA GLN A 22 -12.80 1.23 2.27
C GLN A 22 -13.38 -0.07 2.85
N ILE A 23 -14.69 -0.20 2.78
CA ILE A 23 -15.35 -1.46 3.06
C ILE A 23 -14.87 -2.41 1.97
N ASN A 24 -13.84 -3.19 2.26
CA ASN A 24 -13.49 -4.34 1.45
C ASN A 24 -14.69 -5.27 1.49
N ALA A 25 -15.60 -5.15 0.53
CA ALA A 25 -16.80 -5.94 0.46
C ALA A 25 -16.41 -7.41 0.35
N GLN A 26 -16.50 -8.12 1.46
CA GLN A 26 -16.32 -9.55 1.51
C GLN A 26 -17.52 -10.20 0.83
N LYS A 27 -17.28 -11.03 -0.17
CA LYS A 27 -18.33 -11.75 -0.88
C LYS A 27 -18.20 -13.24 -0.61
N ARG A 28 -19.28 -13.86 -0.15
CA ARG A 28 -19.35 -15.32 0.06
C ARG A 28 -20.04 -16.02 -1.08
N GLY A 29 -19.56 -17.21 -1.43
CA GLY A 29 -20.15 -18.05 -2.47
C GLY A 29 -19.34 -19.30 -2.71
N ILE A 30 -19.58 -19.94 -3.84
CA ILE A 30 -18.95 -21.22 -4.19
C ILE A 30 -17.72 -20.95 -5.07
N ALA A 31 -16.58 -21.52 -4.70
CA ALA A 31 -15.42 -21.67 -5.56
C ALA A 31 -15.42 -23.04 -6.24
N SER A 32 -14.96 -23.08 -7.47
CA SER A 32 -14.51 -24.26 -8.19
C SER A 32 -13.09 -24.05 -8.69
N TYR A 33 -12.54 -25.01 -9.42
CA TYR A 33 -11.23 -24.86 -10.02
C TYR A 33 -11.19 -25.49 -11.42
N TYR A 34 -10.22 -25.03 -12.23
CA TYR A 34 -10.00 -25.54 -13.58
C TYR A 34 -9.54 -26.99 -13.57
N SER A 35 -10.04 -27.77 -14.54
CA SER A 35 -9.54 -29.11 -14.77
C SER A 35 -8.09 -29.10 -15.27
N ASN A 36 -7.40 -30.22 -15.12
CA ASN A 36 -6.04 -30.40 -15.64
C ASN A 36 -5.91 -30.13 -17.15
N ASN A 37 -6.97 -30.42 -17.92
CA ASN A 37 -6.99 -30.22 -19.36
C ASN A 37 -7.02 -28.76 -19.80
N ALA A 38 -7.31 -27.83 -18.88
CA ALA A 38 -7.31 -26.41 -19.20
C ALA A 38 -5.89 -25.83 -19.34
N HIS A 39 -4.85 -26.55 -18.91
CA HIS A 39 -3.47 -26.09 -18.98
C HIS A 39 -3.06 -25.70 -20.41
N GLY A 40 -2.52 -24.48 -20.57
CA GLY A 40 -2.13 -23.92 -21.87
C GLY A 40 -3.24 -23.22 -22.65
N HIS A 41 -4.51 -23.36 -22.25
CA HIS A 41 -5.61 -22.66 -22.90
C HIS A 41 -5.51 -21.15 -22.69
N ARG A 42 -6.02 -20.38 -23.66
CA ARG A 42 -6.01 -18.93 -23.60
C ARG A 42 -7.04 -18.43 -22.58
N THR A 43 -6.63 -17.52 -21.74
CA THR A 43 -7.49 -16.81 -20.77
C THR A 43 -8.03 -15.52 -21.38
N SER A 44 -9.08 -14.96 -20.78
CA SER A 44 -9.76 -13.77 -21.30
C SER A 44 -8.91 -12.50 -21.26
N ASP A 45 -7.84 -12.46 -20.43
CA ASP A 45 -6.85 -11.37 -20.42
C ASP A 45 -5.81 -11.47 -21.54
N GLY A 46 -5.88 -12.53 -22.36
CA GLY A 46 -4.97 -12.80 -23.47
C GLY A 46 -3.77 -13.68 -23.12
N SER A 47 -3.54 -13.96 -21.85
CA SER A 47 -2.48 -14.88 -21.38
C SER A 47 -2.85 -16.35 -21.59
N ARG A 48 -2.00 -17.26 -21.12
CA ARG A 48 -2.29 -18.70 -21.09
C ARG A 48 -2.46 -19.17 -19.65
N TYR A 49 -3.50 -19.98 -19.42
CA TYR A 49 -3.70 -20.60 -18.12
C TYR A 49 -2.55 -21.56 -17.79
N HIS A 50 -1.96 -21.37 -16.61
CA HIS A 50 -0.97 -22.28 -16.06
C HIS A 50 -1.48 -22.86 -14.74
N LYS A 51 -1.55 -24.19 -14.66
CA LYS A 51 -2.14 -24.91 -13.51
C LYS A 51 -1.41 -24.64 -12.18
N ASP A 52 -0.10 -24.31 -12.24
CA ASP A 52 0.76 -24.08 -11.09
C ASP A 52 0.89 -22.58 -10.70
N SER A 53 0.20 -21.69 -11.43
CA SER A 53 0.14 -20.25 -11.11
C SER A 53 -1.03 -19.95 -10.18
N LEU A 54 -0.89 -18.95 -9.31
CA LEU A 54 -1.96 -18.51 -8.42
C LEU A 54 -2.88 -17.50 -9.13
N THR A 55 -3.78 -18.03 -9.97
CA THR A 55 -4.72 -17.24 -10.78
C THR A 55 -6.15 -17.72 -10.60
N CYS A 56 -7.10 -16.90 -11.02
CA CYS A 56 -8.52 -17.24 -11.00
C CYS A 56 -9.31 -16.58 -12.12
N ALA A 57 -10.53 -17.09 -12.36
CA ALA A 57 -11.58 -16.39 -13.10
C ALA A 57 -12.53 -15.67 -12.14
N HIS A 58 -12.94 -14.47 -12.53
CA HIS A 58 -14.01 -13.71 -11.91
C HIS A 58 -14.89 -13.02 -12.95
N ARG A 59 -16.22 -12.93 -12.69
CA ARG A 59 -17.18 -12.46 -13.71
C ARG A 59 -16.93 -11.03 -14.17
N THR A 60 -16.71 -10.11 -13.23
CA THR A 60 -16.80 -8.66 -13.48
C THR A 60 -15.59 -7.85 -13.00
N LEU A 61 -14.78 -8.37 -12.06
CA LEU A 61 -13.62 -7.63 -11.57
C LEU A 61 -12.59 -7.43 -12.67
N PRO A 62 -11.88 -6.31 -12.72
CA PRO A 62 -10.81 -6.06 -13.69
C PRO A 62 -9.76 -7.18 -13.70
N PHE A 63 -9.18 -7.46 -14.86
CA PHE A 63 -8.02 -8.35 -14.94
C PHE A 63 -6.86 -7.72 -14.16
N GLY A 64 -6.09 -8.53 -13.44
CA GLY A 64 -5.04 -8.05 -12.54
C GLY A 64 -5.50 -7.79 -11.11
N THR A 65 -6.81 -7.78 -10.82
CA THR A 65 -7.30 -7.69 -9.44
C THR A 65 -6.76 -8.85 -8.60
N LEU A 66 -6.27 -8.56 -7.41
CA LEU A 66 -5.81 -9.55 -6.44
C LEU A 66 -6.94 -9.86 -5.46
N LEU A 67 -7.28 -11.13 -5.36
CA LEU A 67 -8.33 -11.63 -4.49
C LEU A 67 -7.76 -12.54 -3.42
N LYS A 68 -7.99 -12.22 -2.17
CA LYS A 68 -7.79 -13.15 -1.07
C LYS A 68 -9.02 -14.06 -0.99
N VAL A 69 -8.80 -15.35 -1.15
CA VAL A 69 -9.84 -16.40 -1.11
C VAL A 69 -9.63 -17.26 0.12
N ARG A 70 -10.61 -17.27 1.02
CA ARG A 70 -10.60 -18.08 2.25
C ARG A 70 -11.63 -19.20 2.13
N ASN A 71 -11.20 -20.43 2.32
CA ASN A 71 -12.07 -21.59 2.44
C ASN A 71 -12.72 -21.61 3.83
N LEU A 72 -14.04 -21.51 3.89
CA LEU A 72 -14.78 -21.42 5.15
C LEU A 72 -14.82 -22.73 5.95
N ASN A 73 -14.49 -23.88 5.32
CA ASN A 73 -14.49 -25.17 5.99
C ASN A 73 -13.22 -25.43 6.79
N ASN A 74 -12.08 -24.88 6.38
CA ASN A 74 -10.78 -25.15 6.98
C ASN A 74 -9.96 -23.90 7.29
N ASN A 75 -10.49 -22.69 7.00
CA ASN A 75 -9.89 -21.38 7.18
C ASN A 75 -8.56 -21.15 6.42
N ARG A 76 -8.20 -22.03 5.47
CA ARG A 76 -7.01 -21.81 4.62
C ARG A 76 -7.28 -20.70 3.63
N GLU A 77 -6.26 -19.90 3.37
CA GLU A 77 -6.34 -18.72 2.50
C GLU A 77 -5.29 -18.79 1.39
N VAL A 78 -5.61 -18.16 0.25
CA VAL A 78 -4.68 -17.93 -0.86
C VAL A 78 -4.98 -16.58 -1.48
N VAL A 79 -3.95 -15.92 -2.00
CA VAL A 79 -4.13 -14.72 -2.84
C VAL A 79 -3.94 -15.12 -4.30
N VAL A 80 -4.92 -14.77 -5.15
CA VAL A 80 -4.96 -15.11 -6.57
C VAL A 80 -5.20 -13.89 -7.43
N ARG A 81 -4.66 -13.89 -8.65
CA ARG A 81 -4.87 -12.83 -9.64
C ARG A 81 -5.99 -13.18 -10.61
N VAL A 82 -6.88 -12.23 -10.89
CA VAL A 82 -7.92 -12.38 -11.91
C VAL A 82 -7.29 -12.29 -13.30
N THR A 83 -7.37 -13.37 -14.07
CA THR A 83 -6.85 -13.48 -15.44
C THR A 83 -7.93 -13.90 -16.43
N ASP A 84 -9.07 -14.40 -15.94
CA ASP A 84 -10.09 -14.96 -16.80
C ASP A 84 -11.51 -14.56 -16.39
N ARG A 85 -12.50 -14.87 -17.23
CA ARG A 85 -13.93 -14.65 -17.01
C ARG A 85 -14.65 -15.93 -16.62
N GLY A 86 -15.50 -15.84 -15.64
CA GLY A 86 -16.26 -16.93 -15.03
C GLY A 86 -16.27 -16.80 -13.50
N PRO A 87 -16.82 -17.79 -12.78
CA PRO A 87 -17.68 -18.88 -13.25
C PRO A 87 -19.04 -18.39 -13.74
N PHE A 88 -19.59 -19.05 -14.78
CA PHE A 88 -20.93 -18.72 -15.30
C PHE A 88 -22.03 -19.56 -14.67
N ARG A 89 -21.69 -20.55 -13.85
CA ARG A 89 -22.65 -21.35 -13.10
C ARG A 89 -23.32 -20.56 -11.97
N ARG A 90 -24.54 -20.95 -11.64
CA ARG A 90 -25.31 -20.30 -10.53
C ARG A 90 -24.62 -20.53 -9.18
N GLY A 91 -24.48 -19.47 -8.37
CA GLY A 91 -23.84 -19.52 -7.05
C GLY A 91 -22.30 -19.53 -7.08
N GLY A 92 -21.67 -19.75 -8.23
CA GLY A 92 -20.22 -19.63 -8.38
C GLY A 92 -19.76 -18.18 -8.35
N ILE A 93 -18.69 -17.88 -7.61
CA ILE A 93 -18.12 -16.54 -7.53
C ILE A 93 -16.67 -16.47 -8.03
N VAL A 94 -15.93 -17.57 -7.99
CA VAL A 94 -14.54 -17.65 -8.43
C VAL A 94 -14.21 -19.07 -8.93
N ASP A 95 -13.44 -19.18 -10.04
CA ASP A 95 -12.81 -20.43 -10.47
C ASP A 95 -11.31 -20.31 -10.26
N LEU A 96 -10.75 -21.19 -9.42
CA LEU A 96 -9.35 -21.15 -9.02
C LEU A 96 -8.46 -21.96 -9.95
N SER A 97 -7.20 -21.61 -10.05
CA SER A 97 -6.19 -22.51 -10.60
C SER A 97 -6.02 -23.75 -9.74
N MET A 98 -5.42 -24.80 -10.30
CA MET A 98 -5.13 -26.03 -9.56
C MET A 98 -4.22 -25.76 -8.35
N ALA A 99 -3.19 -24.93 -8.50
CA ALA A 99 -2.31 -24.54 -7.39
C ALA A 99 -3.09 -23.84 -6.28
N ALA A 100 -3.93 -22.86 -6.61
CA ALA A 100 -4.74 -22.16 -5.62
C ALA A 100 -5.75 -23.09 -4.91
N ALA A 101 -6.36 -24.02 -5.65
CA ALA A 101 -7.26 -25.02 -5.08
C ALA A 101 -6.56 -25.97 -4.10
N LYS A 102 -5.30 -26.33 -4.37
CA LYS A 102 -4.45 -27.11 -3.45
C LYS A 102 -4.14 -26.31 -2.19
N GLU A 103 -3.76 -25.04 -2.33
CA GLU A 103 -3.43 -24.16 -1.19
C GLU A 103 -4.58 -24.06 -0.19
N ILE A 104 -5.82 -23.90 -0.67
CA ILE A 104 -6.98 -23.83 0.24
C ILE A 104 -7.61 -25.20 0.53
N GLY A 105 -6.99 -26.31 0.09
CA GLY A 105 -7.39 -27.66 0.44
C GLY A 105 -8.74 -28.09 -0.10
N MET A 106 -9.14 -27.66 -1.31
CA MET A 106 -10.46 -27.97 -1.87
C MET A 106 -10.44 -29.00 -3.01
N VAL A 107 -9.27 -29.51 -3.38
CA VAL A 107 -9.15 -30.40 -4.57
C VAL A 107 -10.00 -31.67 -4.43
N ALA A 108 -10.01 -32.28 -3.24
CA ALA A 108 -10.78 -33.52 -3.01
C ALA A 108 -12.31 -33.32 -3.09
N SER A 109 -12.80 -32.14 -2.67
CA SER A 109 -14.23 -31.81 -2.69
C SER A 109 -14.72 -31.29 -4.04
N GLY A 110 -13.83 -30.81 -4.90
CA GLY A 110 -14.16 -30.16 -6.18
C GLY A 110 -14.75 -28.76 -6.04
N LEU A 111 -15.47 -28.50 -4.96
CA LEU A 111 -16.16 -27.25 -4.63
C LEU A 111 -15.89 -26.86 -3.19
N ALA A 112 -15.85 -25.56 -2.91
CA ALA A 112 -15.75 -25.05 -1.54
C ALA A 112 -16.61 -23.81 -1.34
N GLN A 113 -17.17 -23.66 -0.14
CA GLN A 113 -17.72 -22.38 0.33
C GLN A 113 -16.53 -21.47 0.67
N VAL A 114 -16.47 -20.32 0.02
CA VAL A 114 -15.37 -19.38 0.21
C VAL A 114 -15.87 -17.98 0.51
N GLU A 115 -15.01 -17.24 1.17
CA GLU A 115 -15.09 -15.80 1.33
C GLU A 115 -13.99 -15.16 0.46
N VAL A 116 -14.39 -14.20 -0.37
CA VAL A 116 -13.50 -13.51 -1.31
C VAL A 116 -13.42 -12.03 -0.95
N THR A 117 -12.22 -11.53 -0.78
CA THR A 117 -11.92 -10.13 -0.46
C THR A 117 -10.98 -9.57 -1.51
N ASN A 118 -11.29 -8.39 -2.07
CA ASN A 118 -10.34 -7.68 -2.92
C ASN A 118 -9.22 -7.09 -2.04
N VAL A 119 -7.98 -7.44 -2.33
CA VAL A 119 -6.80 -7.00 -1.57
C VAL A 119 -5.84 -6.13 -2.37
N GLY A 120 -6.20 -5.80 -3.62
CA GLY A 120 -5.40 -4.91 -4.44
C GLY A 120 -5.45 -5.22 -5.93
N PHE A 121 -4.47 -4.71 -6.64
CA PHE A 121 -4.34 -4.85 -8.08
C PHE A 121 -2.87 -5.07 -8.46
N SER A 122 -2.61 -5.98 -9.39
CA SER A 122 -1.29 -6.22 -9.97
C SER A 122 -1.30 -5.74 -11.43
N ALA A 123 -0.52 -4.71 -11.72
CA ALA A 123 -0.37 -4.22 -13.09
C ALA A 123 0.52 -5.17 -13.90
N GLY A 124 -0.03 -5.73 -14.99
CA GLY A 124 0.71 -6.46 -16.01
C GLY A 124 0.37 -7.94 -16.16
N PRO A 125 0.46 -8.48 -17.40
CA PRO A 125 0.20 -9.88 -17.69
C PRO A 125 1.30 -10.83 -17.17
N ASN A 126 2.47 -10.29 -16.85
CA ASN A 126 3.65 -11.00 -16.34
C ASN A 126 4.00 -10.53 -14.92
N GLY A 127 3.01 -10.44 -14.03
CA GLY A 127 3.35 -10.40 -12.61
C GLY A 127 4.21 -11.63 -12.33
N ASP A 128 5.49 -11.42 -12.11
CA ASP A 128 6.46 -12.41 -11.65
C ASP A 128 5.77 -13.26 -10.58
N GLY A 129 5.66 -14.56 -10.87
CA GLY A 129 4.88 -15.54 -10.10
C GLY A 129 5.34 -15.74 -8.65
N ASN A 130 5.93 -14.72 -8.06
CA ASN A 130 6.53 -14.72 -6.74
C ASN A 130 5.68 -13.98 -5.68
N GLY A 131 4.36 -13.91 -5.88
CA GLY A 131 3.41 -13.58 -4.80
C GLY A 131 3.68 -12.31 -3.97
N LYS A 132 4.65 -11.49 -4.36
CA LYS A 132 4.92 -10.24 -3.69
C LYS A 132 3.79 -9.27 -4.03
N LEU A 133 2.91 -9.07 -3.09
CA LEU A 133 1.91 -8.01 -3.09
C LEU A 133 2.63 -6.68 -3.38
N THR A 134 2.71 -6.28 -4.64
CA THR A 134 2.93 -4.87 -4.95
C THR A 134 1.60 -4.19 -4.71
N LEU A 135 1.42 -3.70 -3.49
CA LEU A 135 0.38 -2.72 -3.21
C LEU A 135 0.54 -1.59 -4.23
N PRO A 136 -0.55 -1.01 -4.76
CA PRO A 136 -0.44 0.21 -5.54
C PRO A 136 0.42 1.15 -4.71
N GLU A 137 1.47 1.68 -5.30
CA GLU A 137 2.38 2.58 -4.62
C GLU A 137 1.55 3.73 -4.07
N LEU A 138 1.48 3.82 -2.75
CA LEU A 138 0.75 4.88 -2.08
C LEU A 138 1.42 6.20 -2.49
N GLN A 139 0.72 6.97 -3.30
CA GLN A 139 1.17 8.32 -3.64
C GLN A 139 0.77 9.26 -2.51
N LEU A 140 1.75 9.90 -1.93
CA LEU A 140 1.57 10.94 -0.93
C LEU A 140 1.53 12.28 -1.64
N ILE A 141 0.57 13.12 -1.27
CA ILE A 141 0.48 14.49 -1.79
C ILE A 141 1.22 15.41 -0.82
N ASP A 142 2.17 16.16 -1.31
CA ASP A 142 2.76 17.26 -0.54
C ASP A 142 1.74 18.39 -0.41
N PRO A 143 1.28 18.71 0.81
CA PRO A 143 0.27 19.74 1.02
C PRO A 143 0.76 21.16 0.65
N ALA A 144 2.07 21.38 0.51
CA ALA A 144 2.65 22.68 0.18
C ALA A 144 2.78 22.89 -1.34
N SER A 145 3.18 21.87 -2.10
CA SER A 145 3.36 21.95 -3.56
C SER A 145 2.21 21.33 -4.36
N GLY A 146 1.41 20.43 -3.76
CA GLY A 146 0.39 19.65 -4.45
C GLY A 146 0.94 18.53 -5.33
N GLU A 147 2.24 18.28 -5.28
CA GLU A 147 2.90 17.22 -6.04
C GLU A 147 2.70 15.84 -5.41
N TYR A 148 2.71 14.81 -6.26
CA TYR A 148 2.55 13.41 -5.85
C TYR A 148 3.91 12.75 -5.75
N TYR A 149 4.17 12.09 -4.63
CA TYR A 149 5.39 11.34 -4.36
C TYR A 149 5.07 9.90 -3.98
N SER A 150 5.88 8.96 -4.42
CA SER A 150 5.87 7.61 -3.87
C SER A 150 6.30 7.60 -2.39
N VAL A 151 5.96 6.54 -1.66
CA VAL A 151 6.39 6.39 -0.24
C VAL A 151 7.91 6.39 -0.13
N SER A 152 8.62 5.80 -1.11
CA SER A 152 10.07 5.77 -1.17
C SER A 152 10.68 7.15 -1.40
N GLU A 153 10.16 7.90 -2.37
CA GLU A 153 10.58 9.28 -2.65
C GLU A 153 10.32 10.20 -1.45
N TRP A 154 9.13 10.10 -0.85
CA TRP A 154 8.80 10.88 0.35
C TRP A 154 9.71 10.58 1.53
N ALA A 155 10.08 9.31 1.74
CA ALA A 155 11.03 8.92 2.79
C ALA A 155 12.42 9.52 2.55
N GLU A 156 12.87 9.58 1.29
CA GLU A 156 14.14 10.19 0.90
C GLU A 156 14.14 11.71 1.12
N ILE A 157 13.12 12.40 0.63
CA ILE A 157 12.91 13.86 0.85
C ILE A 157 12.85 14.18 2.35
N SER A 158 12.12 13.38 3.13
CA SER A 158 12.02 13.55 4.59
C SER A 158 13.35 13.34 5.30
N ARG A 159 14.23 12.47 4.79
CA ARG A 159 15.58 12.23 5.31
C ARG A 159 16.48 13.43 5.02
N GLN A 160 16.47 13.92 3.77
CA GLN A 160 17.23 15.08 3.34
C GLN A 160 16.83 16.34 4.11
N ASN A 161 15.53 16.58 4.28
CA ASN A 161 15.02 17.72 5.04
C ASN A 161 15.46 17.68 6.52
N ARG A 162 15.43 16.49 7.15
CA ARG A 162 15.93 16.34 8.54
C ARG A 162 17.44 16.58 8.64
N GLU A 163 18.20 16.15 7.66
CA GLU A 163 19.64 16.39 7.65
C GLU A 163 19.97 17.89 7.49
N GLN A 164 19.28 18.57 6.58
CA GLN A 164 19.42 20.02 6.41
C GLN A 164 19.04 20.79 7.68
N LEU A 165 17.95 20.40 8.34
CA LEU A 165 17.52 21.01 9.59
C LEU A 165 18.59 20.85 10.68
N ARG A 166 19.16 19.66 10.84
CA ARG A 166 20.26 19.40 11.78
C ARG A 166 21.50 20.26 11.49
N LYS A 167 21.85 20.43 10.21
CA LYS A 167 22.98 21.30 9.81
C LYS A 167 22.73 22.76 10.21
N LYS A 168 21.52 23.28 9.93
CA LYS A 168 21.13 24.64 10.32
C LYS A 168 21.13 24.83 11.85
N GLU A 169 20.59 23.88 12.60
CA GLU A 169 20.60 23.95 14.07
C GLU A 169 22.03 23.90 14.64
N ALA A 170 22.92 23.08 14.06
CA ALA A 170 24.32 23.01 14.48
C ALA A 170 25.05 24.32 14.20
N GLU A 171 24.79 24.94 13.06
CA GLU A 171 25.35 26.24 12.68
C GLU A 171 24.89 27.34 13.62
N GLN A 172 23.59 27.42 13.89
CA GLN A 172 23.03 28.38 14.85
C GLN A 172 23.61 28.19 16.26
N ARG A 173 23.79 26.94 16.72
CA ARG A 173 24.45 26.66 18.02
C ARG A 173 25.89 27.12 18.01
N ARG A 174 26.63 26.90 16.93
CA ARG A 174 28.02 27.36 16.78
C ARG A 174 28.12 28.89 16.84
N GLU A 175 27.24 29.60 16.13
CA GLU A 175 27.18 31.07 16.16
C GLU A 175 26.83 31.60 17.53
N ALA A 176 25.85 30.99 18.19
CA ALA A 176 25.47 31.39 19.56
C ALA A 176 26.61 31.18 20.57
N LEU A 177 27.40 30.09 20.42
CA LEU A 177 28.59 29.86 21.27
C LEU A 177 29.68 30.85 20.97
N LEU A 178 29.93 31.23 19.73
CA LEU A 178 30.90 32.25 19.36
C LEU A 178 30.50 33.64 19.86
N ALA A 179 29.21 33.97 19.80
CA ALA A 179 28.68 35.22 20.34
C ALA A 179 28.88 35.31 21.87
N LYS A 180 28.56 34.24 22.60
CA LYS A 180 28.80 34.13 24.04
C LYS A 180 30.31 34.24 24.38
N ALA A 181 31.16 33.59 23.60
CA ALA A 181 32.62 33.67 23.80
C ALA A 181 33.16 35.09 23.59
N LYS A 182 32.61 35.84 22.62
CA LYS A 182 32.95 37.27 22.40
C LYS A 182 32.49 38.15 23.54
N GLN A 183 31.34 37.92 24.16
CA GLN A 183 30.83 38.66 25.30
C GLN A 183 31.64 38.39 26.59
N ASN A 184 32.15 37.15 26.74
CA ASN A 184 32.91 36.73 27.93
C ASN A 184 34.41 36.96 27.80
N LYS A 185 34.87 37.92 26.97
CA LYS A 185 36.29 38.31 26.95
C LYS A 185 36.68 38.81 28.34
N PRO A 186 37.67 38.22 28.98
CA PRO A 186 38.08 38.65 30.31
C PRO A 186 38.60 40.11 30.28
N ARG A 187 38.25 40.89 31.28
CA ARG A 187 38.47 42.34 31.38
C ARG A 187 39.94 42.77 31.19
N TRP A 188 40.90 41.90 31.51
CA TRP A 188 42.33 42.14 31.28
C TRP A 188 42.73 42.12 29.78
N ARG A 189 42.01 41.41 28.90
CA ARG A 189 42.27 41.42 27.45
C ARG A 189 41.84 42.75 26.82
N ILE A 190 40.78 43.35 27.32
CA ILE A 190 40.27 44.64 26.83
C ILE A 190 41.24 45.77 27.18
N LEU A 191 41.97 45.65 28.31
CA LEU A 191 42.99 46.60 28.72
C LEU A 191 44.27 46.50 27.86
N ASN A 192 44.71 45.32 27.46
CA ASN A 192 45.87 45.14 26.60
C ASN A 192 45.63 45.67 25.18
N ASP A 193 44.47 45.44 24.60
CA ASP A 193 44.09 45.93 23.25
C ASP A 193 44.00 47.47 23.19
N ARG A 194 43.89 48.19 24.38
CA ARG A 194 43.95 49.65 24.47
C ARG A 194 45.36 50.23 24.68
N LEU A 195 46.30 49.39 25.11
CA LEU A 195 47.69 49.81 25.33
C LEU A 195 48.58 49.62 24.11
N THR A 196 48.09 48.91 23.08
CA THR A 196 48.81 48.61 21.82
C THR A 196 48.21 49.35 20.61
N ALA A 197 47.23 50.22 20.80
CA ALA A 197 46.69 51.14 19.80
C ALA A 197 47.13 52.55 20.07
#